data_e076a14b13db6cb2689a47a8b08fe14f
#
_entry.id   e076a14b13db6cb2689a47a8b08fe14f
#
_cell.length_a   1.000
_cell.length_b   1.000
_cell.length_c   1.000
_cell.angle_alpha   90.00
_cell.angle_beta   90.00
_cell.angle_gamma   90.00
#
_symmetry.space_group_name_H-M   'P 1'
#
loop_
_entity.id
_entity.type
_entity.pdbx_description
1 polymer ?
#
loop_
_entity_poly.entity_id
_entity_poly.type
_entity_poly.pdbx_seq_one_letter_code
_entity_poly.pdbx_strand_id
1 'polypeptide(L)'
;EAFTDAGIPTSMFIDPNPKQLEASAQIGSPWVELHTGSFARAWYHESEREKELMILQKGMELGVSLGLRVNAGHGINYDNVEGAKQLDKVYEFNIGHSIVSRSITHGFKEAVATMRHRLNH
;
A
#
# COMPACT_ATOMS: atom_id res chain seq x y z
N GLU A 1 -7.52 -10.52 -19.82
CA GLU A 1 -7.29 -11.57 -20.82
C GLU A 1 -5.92 -11.38 -21.48
N ALA A 2 -5.66 -10.29 -22.25
CA ALA A 2 -4.41 -10.13 -22.99
C ALA A 2 -3.11 -10.25 -22.15
N PHE A 3 -3.08 -9.71 -20.97
CA PHE A 3 -1.92 -9.84 -20.06
C PHE A 3 -1.79 -11.25 -19.51
N THR A 4 -2.89 -11.85 -19.11
CA THR A 4 -2.93 -13.23 -18.60
C THR A 4 -2.48 -14.21 -19.68
N ASP A 5 -2.97 -14.05 -20.91
CA ASP A 5 -2.59 -14.86 -22.08
C ASP A 5 -1.10 -14.72 -22.43
N ALA A 6 -0.54 -13.54 -22.18
CA ALA A 6 0.91 -13.28 -22.33
C ALA A 6 1.77 -13.73 -21.14
N GLY A 7 1.16 -14.32 -20.11
CA GLY A 7 1.88 -14.72 -18.88
C GLY A 7 2.33 -13.55 -18.01
N ILE A 8 1.74 -12.36 -18.17
CA ILE A 8 2.09 -11.15 -17.41
C ILE A 8 1.09 -10.99 -16.25
N PRO A 9 1.52 -11.15 -14.99
CA PRO A 9 0.64 -10.92 -13.84
C PRO A 9 0.28 -9.44 -13.72
N THR A 10 -0.98 -9.18 -13.40
CA THR A 10 -1.50 -7.82 -13.21
C THR A 10 -1.66 -7.49 -11.74
N SER A 11 -1.51 -6.22 -11.38
CA SER A 11 -1.85 -5.67 -10.07
C SER A 11 -2.78 -4.48 -10.25
N MET A 12 -3.94 -4.51 -9.57
CA MET A 12 -4.90 -3.41 -9.65
C MET A 12 -4.61 -2.40 -8.54
N PHE A 13 -4.41 -1.14 -8.93
CA PHE A 13 -4.29 -0.04 -7.98
C PHE A 13 -5.69 0.52 -7.68
N ILE A 14 -6.17 0.30 -6.46
CA ILE A 14 -7.56 0.52 -6.07
C ILE A 14 -7.68 1.17 -4.70
N ASP A 15 -8.82 1.80 -4.45
CA ASP A 15 -9.19 2.18 -3.08
C ASP A 15 -9.52 0.93 -2.22
N PRO A 16 -9.45 1.03 -0.88
CA PRO A 16 -9.87 -0.05 0.03
C PRO A 16 -11.39 -0.21 0.04
N ASN A 17 -11.96 -0.42 -1.13
CA ASN A 17 -13.40 -0.54 -1.38
C ASN A 17 -13.76 -2.00 -1.69
N PRO A 18 -14.72 -2.62 -0.96
CA PRO A 18 -15.08 -4.02 -1.17
C PRO A 18 -15.43 -4.37 -2.62
N LYS A 19 -16.20 -3.51 -3.30
CA LYS A 19 -16.58 -3.76 -4.71
C LYS A 19 -15.39 -3.77 -5.66
N GLN A 20 -14.39 -2.91 -5.42
CA GLN A 20 -13.18 -2.90 -6.24
C GLN A 20 -12.31 -4.13 -5.98
N LEU A 21 -12.22 -4.58 -4.73
CA LEU A 21 -11.53 -5.82 -4.36
C LEU A 21 -12.19 -7.04 -5.01
N GLU A 22 -13.51 -7.16 -4.88
CA GLU A 22 -14.28 -8.25 -5.50
C GLU A 22 -14.13 -8.25 -7.03
N ALA A 23 -14.22 -7.09 -7.67
CA ALA A 23 -14.02 -6.95 -9.11
C ALA A 23 -12.61 -7.36 -9.54
N SER A 24 -11.58 -6.98 -8.76
CA SER A 24 -10.18 -7.37 -9.03
C SER A 24 -9.99 -8.89 -8.96
N ALA A 25 -10.60 -9.54 -7.97
CA ALA A 25 -10.58 -11.00 -7.87
C ALA A 25 -11.34 -11.66 -9.04
N GLN A 26 -12.52 -11.14 -9.41
CA GLN A 26 -13.35 -11.69 -10.49
C GLN A 26 -12.66 -11.64 -11.85
N ILE A 27 -11.88 -10.59 -12.15
CA ILE A 27 -11.11 -10.52 -13.41
C ILE A 27 -9.84 -11.36 -13.41
N GLY A 28 -9.56 -12.07 -12.30
CA GLY A 28 -8.38 -12.94 -12.17
C GLY A 28 -7.07 -12.20 -11.95
N SER A 29 -7.09 -10.96 -11.44
CA SER A 29 -5.86 -10.28 -11.02
C SER A 29 -5.31 -10.98 -9.78
N PRO A 30 -4.04 -11.44 -9.78
CA PRO A 30 -3.48 -12.08 -8.59
C PRO A 30 -3.07 -11.09 -7.50
N TRP A 31 -2.98 -9.80 -7.85
CA TRP A 31 -2.46 -8.74 -6.98
C TRP A 31 -3.38 -7.53 -6.97
N VAL A 32 -3.39 -6.85 -5.84
CA VAL A 32 -3.92 -5.49 -5.73
C VAL A 32 -2.96 -4.64 -4.91
N GLU A 33 -2.95 -3.34 -5.18
CA GLU A 33 -2.32 -2.35 -4.31
C GLU A 33 -3.42 -1.42 -3.77
N LEU A 34 -3.57 -1.38 -2.45
CA LEU A 34 -4.49 -0.46 -1.81
C LEU A 34 -3.90 0.94 -1.71
N HIS A 35 -4.66 1.91 -2.20
CA HIS A 35 -4.33 3.32 -2.16
C HIS A 35 -4.35 3.86 -0.73
N THR A 36 -3.19 4.21 -0.17
CA THR A 36 -3.05 4.71 1.19
C THR A 36 -3.10 6.25 1.31
N GLY A 37 -3.48 6.94 0.24
CA GLY A 37 -3.46 8.41 0.20
C GLY A 37 -4.40 9.09 1.20
N SER A 38 -5.54 8.51 1.51
CA SER A 38 -6.46 9.06 2.54
C SER A 38 -5.84 8.97 3.93
N PHE A 39 -5.23 7.84 4.28
CA PHE A 39 -4.44 7.68 5.50
C PHE A 39 -3.29 8.70 5.58
N ALA A 40 -2.56 8.87 4.48
CA ALA A 40 -1.44 9.82 4.44
C ALA A 40 -1.89 11.28 4.66
N ARG A 41 -3.02 11.68 4.09
CA ARG A 41 -3.62 13.01 4.32
C ARG A 41 -4.13 13.20 5.75
N ALA A 42 -4.67 12.14 6.34
CA ALA A 42 -5.21 12.16 7.71
C ALA A 42 -4.11 12.05 8.79
N TRP A 43 -2.84 11.91 8.42
CA TRP A 43 -1.76 11.57 9.35
C TRP A 43 -1.71 12.45 10.60
N TYR A 44 -1.87 13.75 10.47
CA TYR A 44 -1.80 14.71 11.58
C TYR A 44 -3.13 14.91 12.34
N HIS A 45 -4.20 14.18 11.95
CA HIS A 45 -5.53 14.21 12.58
C HIS A 45 -5.85 12.83 13.16
N GLU A 46 -5.67 12.64 14.46
CA GLU A 46 -5.68 11.33 15.11
C GLU A 46 -6.94 10.51 14.81
N SER A 47 -8.12 11.07 15.03
CA SER A 47 -9.39 10.38 14.81
C SER A 47 -9.63 9.97 13.35
N GLU A 48 -9.21 10.83 12.42
CA GLU A 48 -9.31 10.55 10.98
C GLU A 48 -8.29 9.48 10.56
N ARG A 49 -7.07 9.58 11.09
CA ARG A 49 -6.00 8.60 10.86
C ARG A 49 -6.41 7.20 11.31
N GLU A 50 -6.95 7.06 12.52
CA GLU A 50 -7.43 5.78 13.04
C GLU A 50 -8.56 5.21 12.20
N LYS A 51 -9.48 6.05 11.75
CA LYS A 51 -10.55 5.65 10.84
C LYS A 51 -10.01 5.12 9.52
N GLU A 52 -9.06 5.84 8.90
CA GLU A 52 -8.45 5.43 7.63
C GLU A 52 -7.61 4.14 7.77
N LEU A 53 -6.88 3.97 8.88
CA LEU A 53 -6.20 2.71 9.19
C LEU A 53 -7.17 1.54 9.30
N MET A 54 -8.32 1.74 9.97
CA MET A 54 -9.34 0.70 10.08
C MET A 54 -9.94 0.33 8.72
N ILE A 55 -10.17 1.33 7.85
CA ILE A 55 -10.67 1.09 6.48
C ILE A 55 -9.64 0.27 5.68
N LEU A 56 -8.37 0.65 5.74
CA LEU A 56 -7.28 -0.08 5.08
C LEU A 56 -7.18 -1.51 5.61
N GLN A 57 -7.19 -1.69 6.94
CA GLN A 57 -7.10 -3.02 7.57
C GLN A 57 -8.23 -3.95 7.09
N LYS A 58 -9.48 -3.46 7.06
CA LYS A 58 -10.61 -4.22 6.51
C LYS A 58 -10.43 -4.57 5.03
N GLY A 59 -9.88 -3.64 4.25
CA GLY A 59 -9.54 -3.89 2.85
C GLY A 59 -8.48 -4.97 2.69
N MET A 60 -7.43 -4.97 3.52
CA MET A 60 -6.39 -6.01 3.56
C MET A 60 -6.99 -7.39 3.86
N GLU A 61 -7.80 -7.47 4.91
CA GLU A 61 -8.46 -8.72 5.33
C GLU A 61 -9.36 -9.29 4.24
N LEU A 62 -10.19 -8.42 3.63
CA LEU A 62 -11.06 -8.83 2.53
C LEU A 62 -10.25 -9.28 1.31
N GLY A 63 -9.24 -8.50 0.89
CA GLY A 63 -8.40 -8.86 -0.24
C GLY A 63 -7.74 -10.23 -0.08
N VAL A 64 -7.15 -10.48 1.09
CA VAL A 64 -6.55 -11.79 1.42
C VAL A 64 -7.60 -12.90 1.43
N SER A 65 -8.80 -12.65 1.96
CA SER A 65 -9.89 -13.64 1.95
C SER A 65 -10.38 -14.01 0.54
N LEU A 66 -10.25 -13.07 -0.41
CA LEU A 66 -10.54 -13.28 -1.83
C LEU A 66 -9.38 -13.96 -2.61
N GLY A 67 -8.29 -14.32 -1.92
CA GLY A 67 -7.13 -14.96 -2.52
C GLY A 67 -6.15 -14.01 -3.20
N LEU A 68 -6.30 -12.69 -3.01
CA LEU A 68 -5.41 -11.68 -3.57
C LEU A 68 -4.15 -11.52 -2.70
N ARG A 69 -3.03 -11.19 -3.34
CA ARG A 69 -1.89 -10.61 -2.64
C ARG A 69 -2.08 -9.10 -2.56
N VAL A 70 -2.06 -8.57 -1.36
CA VAL A 70 -2.43 -7.18 -1.10
C VAL A 70 -1.21 -6.36 -0.75
N ASN A 71 -0.87 -5.42 -1.62
CA ASN A 71 0.15 -4.40 -1.41
C ASN A 71 -0.48 -3.12 -0.87
N ALA A 72 0.34 -2.22 -0.35
CA ALA A 72 -0.07 -0.89 0.07
C ALA A 72 0.89 0.17 -0.46
N GLY A 73 0.36 1.28 -0.94
CA GLY A 73 1.19 2.33 -1.49
C GLY A 73 0.48 3.67 -1.66
N HIS A 74 1.25 4.64 -2.06
CA HIS A 74 0.90 6.03 -2.28
C HIS A 74 0.80 6.88 -1.00
N GLY A 75 1.62 7.93 -0.94
CA GLY A 75 1.60 8.91 0.15
C GLY A 75 2.34 8.48 1.42
N ILE A 76 2.86 7.26 1.48
CA ILE A 76 3.71 6.81 2.59
C ILE A 76 5.04 7.56 2.55
N ASN A 77 5.45 8.06 3.71
CA ASN A 77 6.66 8.84 3.89
C ASN A 77 7.34 8.52 5.25
N TYR A 78 8.43 9.21 5.55
CA TYR A 78 9.20 8.97 6.78
C TYR A 78 8.44 9.34 8.07
N ASP A 79 7.42 10.18 8.00
CA ASP A 79 6.64 10.57 9.18
C ASP A 79 5.53 9.56 9.47
N ASN A 80 4.85 9.05 8.43
CA ASN A 80 3.67 8.21 8.58
C ASN A 80 3.91 6.70 8.42
N VAL A 81 5.11 6.27 8.04
CA VAL A 81 5.45 4.85 7.85
C VAL A 81 5.26 4.01 9.11
N GLU A 82 5.49 4.59 10.29
CA GLU A 82 5.27 3.90 11.57
C GLU A 82 3.80 3.54 11.80
N GLY A 83 2.89 4.35 11.29
CA GLY A 83 1.47 4.04 11.29
C GLY A 83 1.10 3.03 10.22
N ALA A 84 1.66 3.17 9.02
CA ALA A 84 1.38 2.26 7.91
C ALA A 84 1.80 0.81 8.21
N LYS A 85 2.93 0.60 8.89
CA LYS A 85 3.40 -0.75 9.24
C LYS A 85 2.56 -1.46 10.30
N GLN A 86 1.57 -0.78 10.92
CA GLN A 86 0.59 -1.41 11.80
C GLN A 86 -0.46 -2.22 11.02
N LEU A 87 -0.53 -2.05 9.70
CA LEU A 87 -1.41 -2.83 8.85
C LEU A 87 -0.92 -4.27 8.76
N ASP A 88 -1.76 -5.20 9.17
CA ASP A 88 -1.50 -6.63 9.04
C ASP A 88 -1.72 -7.12 7.60
N LYS A 89 -1.03 -8.20 7.23
CA LYS A 89 -1.20 -8.90 5.94
C LYS A 89 -0.79 -8.10 4.70
N VAL A 90 -0.07 -6.99 4.86
CA VAL A 90 0.54 -6.30 3.72
C VAL A 90 1.64 -7.19 3.14
N TYR A 91 1.56 -7.51 1.85
CA TYR A 91 2.57 -8.30 1.17
C TYR A 91 3.83 -7.46 0.89
N GLU A 92 3.65 -6.24 0.35
CA GLU A 92 4.73 -5.27 0.21
C GLU A 92 4.21 -3.82 0.25
N PHE A 93 5.10 -2.90 0.66
CA PHE A 93 4.86 -1.46 0.58
C PHE A 93 5.54 -0.87 -0.65
N ASN A 94 4.76 -0.18 -1.49
CA ASN A 94 5.24 0.51 -2.68
C ASN A 94 5.44 2.00 -2.37
N ILE A 95 6.70 2.39 -2.13
CA ILE A 95 7.07 3.75 -1.68
C ILE A 95 8.11 4.32 -2.64
N GLY A 96 7.75 5.39 -3.34
CA GLY A 96 8.65 6.03 -4.31
C GLY A 96 8.89 7.50 -4.00
N HIS A 97 7.85 8.31 -4.04
CA HIS A 97 7.92 9.77 -3.99
C HIS A 97 8.77 10.30 -2.82
N SER A 98 8.49 9.87 -1.60
CA SER A 98 9.20 10.31 -0.39
C SER A 98 10.68 9.88 -0.38
N ILE A 99 10.99 8.71 -0.91
CA ILE A 99 12.38 8.22 -1.05
C ILE A 99 13.15 9.08 -2.03
N VAL A 100 12.57 9.35 -3.21
CA VAL A 100 13.20 10.21 -4.22
C VAL A 100 13.39 11.64 -3.67
N SER A 101 12.38 12.22 -3.05
CA SER A 101 12.47 13.54 -2.44
C SER A 101 13.59 13.63 -1.40
N ARG A 102 13.67 12.66 -0.47
CA ARG A 102 14.74 12.61 0.53
C ARG A 102 16.12 12.41 -0.10
N SER A 103 16.20 11.69 -1.20
CA SER A 103 17.47 11.39 -1.86
C SER A 103 18.21 12.63 -2.37
N ILE A 104 17.48 13.72 -2.64
CA ILE A 104 18.07 14.99 -3.09
C ILE A 104 19.04 15.57 -2.07
N THR A 105 18.76 15.38 -0.77
CA THR A 105 19.58 15.95 0.33
C THR A 105 20.46 14.91 1.01
N HIS A 106 20.07 13.64 1.04
CA HIS A 106 20.76 12.58 1.80
C HIS A 106 21.40 11.51 0.90
N GLY A 107 21.16 11.55 -0.40
CA GLY A 107 21.58 10.51 -1.33
C GLY A 107 20.61 9.31 -1.36
N PHE A 108 20.50 8.68 -2.54
CA PHE A 108 19.51 7.64 -2.79
C PHE A 108 19.70 6.40 -1.92
N LYS A 109 20.95 5.96 -1.76
CA LYS A 109 21.29 4.78 -0.94
C LYS A 109 20.81 4.94 0.50
N GLU A 110 21.06 6.10 1.10
CA GLU A 110 20.66 6.37 2.49
C GLU A 110 19.13 6.51 2.61
N ALA A 111 18.48 7.20 1.66
CA ALA A 111 17.03 7.34 1.67
C ALA A 111 16.34 5.96 1.64
N VAL A 112 16.77 5.06 0.76
CA VAL A 112 16.24 3.68 0.70
C VAL A 112 16.54 2.92 2.00
N ALA A 113 17.79 2.96 2.49
CA ALA A 113 18.19 2.26 3.70
C ALA A 113 17.38 2.70 4.92
N THR A 114 17.16 4.01 5.07
CA THR A 114 16.38 4.58 6.18
C THR A 114 14.90 4.14 6.09
N MET A 115 14.28 4.18 4.92
CA MET A 115 12.90 3.72 4.75
C MET A 115 12.77 2.23 5.07
N ARG A 116 13.66 1.41 4.54
CA ARG A 116 13.70 -0.03 4.82
C ARG A 116 13.90 -0.32 6.31
N HIS A 117 14.76 0.43 6.99
CA HIS A 117 14.96 0.27 8.43
C HIS A 117 13.67 0.55 9.20
N ARG A 118 12.98 1.66 8.91
CA ARG A 118 11.70 2.01 9.57
C ARG A 118 10.59 1.00 9.34
N LEU A 119 10.54 0.39 8.17
CA LEU A 119 9.54 -0.66 7.87
C LEU A 119 9.79 -1.97 8.63
N ASN A 120 11.06 -2.30 8.90
CA ASN A 120 11.44 -3.61 9.44
C ASN A 120 11.72 -3.61 10.96
N HIS A 121 11.79 -2.45 11.60
CA HIS A 121 12.10 -2.26 13.01
C HIS A 121 11.13 -1.29 13.69
#